data_7e3dbd20eb397211a8ad57a10db6c2f5
#
_entry.id   7e3dbd20eb397211a8ad57a10db6c2f5
#
_cell.length_a   1.000
_cell.length_b   1.000
_cell.length_c   1.000
_cell.angle_alpha   90.00
_cell.angle_beta   90.00
_cell.angle_gamma   90.00
#
_symmetry.space_group_name_H-M   'P 1'
#
loop_
_entity.id
_entity.type
_entity.pdbx_description
1 polymer ?
#
loop_
_entity_poly.entity_id
_entity_poly.type
_entity_poly.pdbx_seq_one_letter_code
_entity_poly.pdbx_strand_id
1 'polypeptide(L)'
;MLGSETGLSWANPTIAYNNGAFLAFPETFWPALQDKKHFGVWQPGYAPKILFQAYNAPDEFIRGSYNPRYRLPLYEAVFHDSVITTDRWELNELKIPAIRKIKALLQNLYNVPPIWVLDQKTLQKNKKYFLDYYNFFFPLHQMAGIEALTKFDWLTDDHLIQQTQFGNRLILTANFSDRAYENIGPRCIQAEWKEDGSTSLFCPKN
;
A
#
# COMPACT_ATOMS: atom_id res chain seq x y z
N MET A 1 21.45 7.73 10.93
CA MET A 1 20.30 6.85 10.65
C MET A 1 20.65 6.05 9.41
N LEU A 2 20.57 4.73 9.47
CA LEU A 2 20.85 3.85 8.33
C LEU A 2 19.53 3.42 7.69
N GLY A 3 19.53 3.30 6.37
CA GLY A 3 18.43 2.75 5.59
C GLY A 3 18.89 1.60 4.72
N SER A 4 17.96 0.79 4.26
CA SER A 4 18.18 -0.31 3.32
C SER A 4 17.23 -0.19 2.12
N GLU A 5 17.62 -0.75 1.00
CA GLU A 5 16.72 -1.12 -0.07
C GLU A 5 16.44 -2.63 0.01
N THR A 6 15.27 -3.04 -0.47
CA THR A 6 14.91 -4.44 -0.68
C THR A 6 14.44 -5.24 0.56
N GLY A 7 14.24 -4.64 1.72
CA GLY A 7 13.56 -5.30 2.85
C GLY A 7 14.26 -6.54 3.41
N LEU A 8 15.59 -6.50 3.45
CA LEU A 8 16.35 -7.61 4.00
C LEU A 8 16.14 -7.70 5.52
N SER A 9 15.36 -8.65 5.97
CA SER A 9 14.93 -8.81 7.37
C SER A 9 16.11 -8.90 8.36
N TRP A 10 17.23 -9.46 7.96
CA TRP A 10 18.43 -9.53 8.80
C TRP A 10 19.07 -8.16 9.11
N ALA A 11 18.79 -7.15 8.28
CA ALA A 11 19.30 -5.79 8.48
C ALA A 11 18.43 -4.96 9.44
N ASN A 12 17.17 -5.37 9.68
CA ASN A 12 16.20 -4.61 10.45
C ASN A 12 16.66 -4.18 11.85
N PRO A 13 17.46 -4.97 12.61
CA PRO A 13 17.96 -4.52 13.90
C PRO A 13 18.89 -3.29 13.84
N THR A 14 19.41 -2.96 12.65
CA THR A 14 20.40 -1.90 12.47
C THR A 14 19.93 -0.73 11.62
N ILE A 15 18.75 -0.86 10.99
CA ILE A 15 18.17 0.17 10.11
C ILE A 15 16.90 0.73 10.73
N ALA A 16 16.62 1.99 10.42
CA ALA A 16 15.34 2.63 10.80
C ALA A 16 14.36 2.76 9.61
N TYR A 17 14.85 2.50 8.40
CA TYR A 17 14.11 2.74 7.17
C TYR A 17 14.44 1.68 6.13
N ASN A 18 13.39 1.24 5.44
CA ASN A 18 13.51 0.27 4.36
C ASN A 18 12.68 0.69 3.15
N ASN A 19 13.32 0.82 2.00
CA ASN A 19 12.65 1.19 0.77
C ASN A 19 12.23 -0.06 -0.01
N GLY A 20 10.93 -0.23 -0.21
CA GLY A 20 10.38 -1.17 -1.17
C GLY A 20 10.03 -2.56 -0.65
N ALA A 21 9.95 -2.78 0.65
CA ALA A 21 9.50 -4.07 1.19
C ALA A 21 8.01 -4.33 0.96
N PHE A 22 7.22 -3.28 0.82
CA PHE A 22 5.77 -3.35 0.77
C PHE A 22 5.18 -4.19 -0.38
N LEU A 23 5.67 -4.03 -1.60
CA LEU A 23 5.08 -4.68 -2.78
C LEU A 23 6.09 -5.45 -3.65
N ALA A 24 7.36 -5.41 -3.30
CA ALA A 24 8.41 -5.90 -4.19
C ALA A 24 8.76 -7.39 -3.99
N PHE A 25 8.26 -8.02 -2.91
CA PHE A 25 8.69 -9.35 -2.53
C PHE A 25 7.60 -10.41 -2.59
N PRO A 26 7.99 -11.62 -2.96
CA PRO A 26 7.09 -12.76 -3.03
C PRO A 26 6.34 -13.05 -1.73
N GLU A 27 6.98 -12.88 -0.60
CA GLU A 27 6.43 -13.14 0.72
C GLU A 27 5.22 -12.27 1.09
N THR A 28 5.02 -11.18 0.38
CA THR A 28 3.83 -10.34 0.56
C THR A 28 2.62 -10.83 -0.23
N PHE A 29 2.76 -11.88 -1.04
CA PHE A 29 1.70 -12.45 -1.86
C PHE A 29 1.22 -13.78 -1.30
N TRP A 30 -0.10 -13.92 -1.16
CA TRP A 30 -0.76 -15.14 -0.80
C TRP A 30 -2.12 -15.20 -1.51
N PRO A 31 -2.55 -16.29 -2.07
CA PRO A 31 -1.90 -17.57 -2.31
C PRO A 31 -1.15 -17.64 -3.65
N ALA A 32 -0.77 -16.53 -4.24
CA ALA A 32 -0.02 -16.47 -5.50
C ALA A 32 1.30 -17.23 -5.44
N LEU A 33 1.75 -17.62 -4.24
CA LEU A 33 2.83 -18.57 -4.02
C LEU A 33 2.63 -19.91 -4.72
N GLN A 34 1.38 -20.27 -5.02
CA GLN A 34 1.05 -21.55 -5.67
C GLN A 34 1.15 -21.48 -7.19
N ASP A 35 1.00 -20.28 -7.76
CA ASP A 35 1.14 -20.04 -9.19
C ASP A 35 2.38 -19.20 -9.50
N LYS A 36 3.51 -19.88 -9.62
CA LYS A 36 4.81 -19.26 -9.89
C LYS A 36 4.86 -18.43 -11.18
N LYS A 37 3.93 -18.62 -12.10
CA LYS A 37 3.88 -17.83 -13.35
C LYS A 37 3.45 -16.39 -13.11
N HIS A 38 2.63 -16.18 -12.09
CA HIS A 38 2.08 -14.86 -11.73
C HIS A 38 2.77 -14.25 -10.53
N PHE A 39 3.77 -14.93 -10.03
CA PHE A 39 4.55 -14.44 -8.92
C PHE A 39 5.20 -13.14 -9.33
N GLY A 40 4.80 -12.06 -8.69
CA GLY A 40 5.21 -10.68 -8.94
C GLY A 40 6.71 -10.52 -9.04
N VAL A 41 7.27 -11.24 -9.97
CA VAL A 41 8.67 -11.12 -10.30
C VAL A 41 8.83 -9.72 -10.84
N TRP A 42 9.47 -8.88 -10.06
CA TRP A 42 10.06 -7.69 -10.56
C TRP A 42 10.92 -8.07 -11.77
N GLN A 43 10.44 -7.70 -12.93
CA GLN A 43 11.26 -7.79 -14.13
C GLN A 43 11.73 -6.39 -14.45
N PRO A 44 13.03 -6.12 -14.44
CA PRO A 44 13.57 -4.80 -14.77
C PRO A 44 13.11 -4.27 -16.13
N GLY A 45 12.68 -5.15 -17.02
CA GLY A 45 12.08 -4.79 -18.30
C GLY A 45 10.70 -4.13 -18.20
N TYR A 46 9.98 -4.31 -17.10
CA TYR A 46 8.69 -3.66 -16.86
C TYR A 46 8.81 -2.27 -16.28
N ALA A 47 9.91 -1.97 -15.61
CA ALA A 47 10.14 -0.61 -15.14
C ALA A 47 10.56 0.25 -16.30
N PRO A 48 9.75 1.25 -16.70
CA PRO A 48 10.21 2.16 -17.73
C PRO A 48 11.48 2.85 -17.24
N LYS A 49 12.51 2.85 -18.04
CA LYS A 49 13.75 3.58 -17.76
C LYS A 49 13.54 5.08 -17.64
N ILE A 50 12.40 5.57 -18.17
CA ILE A 50 12.00 6.97 -18.11
C ILE A 50 11.11 7.16 -16.89
N LEU A 51 11.60 7.95 -15.94
CA LEU A 51 10.98 8.11 -14.60
C LEU A 51 9.53 8.61 -14.63
N PHE A 52 9.20 9.50 -15.56
CA PHE A 52 7.90 10.20 -15.59
C PHE A 52 6.94 9.70 -16.67
N GLN A 53 7.33 8.69 -17.42
CA GLN A 53 6.48 8.16 -18.47
C GLN A 53 5.48 7.15 -17.92
N ALA A 54 4.21 7.32 -18.28
CA ALA A 54 3.19 6.32 -18.00
C ALA A 54 3.49 4.99 -18.71
N TYR A 55 3.17 3.89 -18.05
CA TYR A 55 3.43 2.55 -18.53
C TYR A 55 2.16 1.70 -18.42
N ASN A 56 1.81 1.05 -19.52
CA ASN A 56 0.73 0.07 -19.55
C ASN A 56 1.29 -1.29 -19.16
N ALA A 57 1.18 -1.61 -17.88
CA ALA A 57 1.62 -2.91 -17.38
C ALA A 57 0.72 -4.02 -17.94
N PRO A 58 1.28 -5.21 -18.26
CA PRO A 58 0.49 -6.36 -18.65
C PRO A 58 -0.53 -6.74 -17.57
N ASP A 59 -1.72 -7.18 -17.98
CA ASP A 59 -2.79 -7.59 -17.04
C ASP A 59 -2.34 -8.71 -16.10
N GLU A 60 -1.50 -9.61 -16.58
CA GLU A 60 -0.91 -10.68 -15.79
C GLU A 60 -0.07 -10.14 -14.62
N PHE A 61 0.76 -9.13 -14.89
CA PHE A 61 1.54 -8.45 -13.86
C PHE A 61 0.64 -7.74 -12.85
N ILE A 62 -0.39 -7.03 -13.33
CA ILE A 62 -1.35 -6.33 -12.46
C ILE A 62 -2.08 -7.34 -11.57
N ARG A 63 -2.56 -8.45 -12.13
CA ARG A 63 -3.24 -9.50 -11.35
C ARG A 63 -2.34 -10.15 -10.32
N GLY A 64 -1.11 -10.48 -10.70
CA GLY A 64 -0.16 -11.11 -9.79
C GLY A 64 0.32 -10.18 -8.68
N SER A 65 0.59 -8.91 -9.01
CA SER A 65 1.23 -7.97 -8.08
C SER A 65 0.25 -7.12 -7.27
N TYR A 66 -0.93 -6.84 -7.82
CA TYR A 66 -1.86 -5.86 -7.23
C TYR A 66 -3.28 -6.37 -7.00
N ASN A 67 -3.54 -7.67 -7.15
CA ASN A 67 -4.84 -8.20 -6.79
C ASN A 67 -4.95 -8.30 -5.25
N PRO A 68 -5.81 -7.50 -4.61
CA PRO A 68 -5.90 -7.45 -3.15
C PRO A 68 -6.29 -8.79 -2.52
N ARG A 69 -6.99 -9.66 -3.26
CA ARG A 69 -7.39 -10.99 -2.76
C ARG A 69 -6.22 -11.87 -2.35
N TYR A 70 -5.05 -11.60 -2.91
CA TYR A 70 -3.84 -12.41 -2.75
C TYR A 70 -2.75 -11.70 -1.96
N ARG A 71 -3.08 -10.54 -1.37
CA ARG A 71 -2.12 -9.74 -0.61
C ARG A 71 -2.25 -9.97 0.88
N LEU A 72 -1.10 -10.14 1.53
CA LEU A 72 -0.97 -10.16 2.99
C LEU A 72 0.12 -9.17 3.40
N PRO A 73 -0.07 -8.43 4.49
CA PRO A 73 0.94 -7.51 5.03
C PRO A 73 2.00 -8.27 5.86
N LEU A 74 2.68 -9.26 5.28
CA LEU A 74 3.58 -10.13 6.04
C LEU A 74 4.78 -9.37 6.61
N TYR A 75 5.35 -8.45 5.84
CA TYR A 75 6.46 -7.66 6.32
C TYR A 75 6.03 -6.69 7.43
N GLU A 76 4.90 -6.03 7.23
CA GLU A 76 4.33 -5.09 8.20
C GLU A 76 3.87 -5.81 9.48
N ALA A 77 3.35 -7.03 9.35
CA ALA A 77 2.94 -7.84 10.51
C ALA A 77 4.11 -8.17 11.44
N VAL A 78 5.33 -8.20 10.92
CA VAL A 78 6.53 -8.53 11.70
C VAL A 78 7.34 -7.29 12.09
N PHE A 79 7.37 -6.26 11.25
CA PHE A 79 8.36 -5.19 11.38
C PHE A 79 7.80 -3.78 11.40
N HIS A 80 6.47 -3.59 11.35
CA HIS A 80 5.88 -2.25 11.26
C HIS A 80 6.22 -1.34 12.45
N ASP A 81 6.40 -1.90 13.63
CA ASP A 81 6.79 -1.18 14.85
C ASP A 81 8.31 -0.96 14.98
N SER A 82 9.08 -1.55 14.10
CA SER A 82 10.55 -1.57 14.21
C SER A 82 11.25 -0.84 13.08
N VAL A 83 10.66 -0.86 11.88
CA VAL A 83 11.26 -0.29 10.67
C VAL A 83 10.18 0.40 9.84
N ILE A 84 10.40 1.68 9.52
CA ILE A 84 9.54 2.38 8.55
C ILE A 84 9.85 1.84 7.16
N THR A 85 8.90 1.11 6.57
CA THR A 85 9.01 0.71 5.16
C THR A 85 8.27 1.68 4.26
N THR A 86 8.73 1.83 3.03
CA THR A 86 8.02 2.62 2.01
C THR A 86 7.74 1.79 0.78
N ASP A 87 6.83 2.26 -0.03
CA ASP A 87 6.60 1.67 -1.34
C ASP A 87 7.71 2.02 -2.34
N ARG A 88 7.93 1.16 -3.33
CA ARG A 88 8.95 1.41 -4.36
C ARG A 88 8.48 2.46 -5.37
N TRP A 89 9.34 3.44 -5.60
CA TRP A 89 9.09 4.54 -6.53
C TRP A 89 8.96 4.08 -8.00
N GLU A 90 9.64 3.01 -8.37
CA GLU A 90 9.64 2.49 -9.75
C GLU A 90 8.28 1.98 -10.20
N LEU A 91 7.46 1.52 -9.25
CA LEU A 91 6.13 0.96 -9.51
C LEU A 91 5.01 1.86 -9.01
N ASN A 92 5.24 3.16 -8.94
CA ASN A 92 4.23 4.07 -8.44
C ASN A 92 3.01 4.19 -9.39
N GLU A 93 1.89 4.59 -8.84
CA GLU A 93 0.61 4.72 -9.52
C GLU A 93 0.54 5.86 -10.54
N LEU A 94 1.53 6.75 -10.56
CA LEU A 94 1.65 7.77 -11.59
C LEU A 94 2.23 7.19 -12.88
N LYS A 95 3.09 6.17 -12.74
CA LYS A 95 3.67 5.44 -13.86
C LYS A 95 2.73 4.35 -14.40
N ILE A 96 1.96 3.72 -13.51
CA ILE A 96 1.03 2.65 -13.84
C ILE A 96 -0.39 3.08 -13.43
N PRO A 97 -1.08 3.91 -14.22
CA PRO A 97 -2.38 4.47 -13.83
C PRO A 97 -3.44 3.40 -13.50
N ALA A 98 -3.37 2.22 -14.11
CA ALA A 98 -4.31 1.13 -13.88
C ALA A 98 -4.34 0.63 -12.43
N ILE A 99 -3.24 0.79 -11.68
CA ILE A 99 -3.16 0.34 -10.29
C ILE A 99 -3.47 1.44 -9.26
N ARG A 100 -3.68 2.68 -9.69
CA ARG A 100 -3.77 3.86 -8.80
C ARG A 100 -4.68 3.64 -7.59
N LYS A 101 -5.92 3.23 -7.82
CA LYS A 101 -6.88 3.05 -6.72
C LYS A 101 -6.49 1.91 -5.80
N ILE A 102 -6.16 0.76 -6.37
CA ILE A 102 -5.79 -0.43 -5.57
C ILE A 102 -4.55 -0.15 -4.74
N LYS A 103 -3.53 0.44 -5.36
CA LYS A 103 -2.27 0.75 -4.68
C LYS A 103 -2.46 1.77 -3.55
N ALA A 104 -3.22 2.84 -3.80
CA ALA A 104 -3.54 3.82 -2.78
C ALA A 104 -4.28 3.19 -1.58
N LEU A 105 -5.21 2.26 -1.82
CA LEU A 105 -5.89 1.54 -0.74
C LEU A 105 -4.94 0.62 0.03
N LEU A 106 -4.08 -0.14 -0.66
CA LEU A 106 -3.11 -1.03 -0.02
C LEU A 106 -2.10 -0.26 0.82
N GLN A 107 -1.54 0.84 0.30
CA GLN A 107 -0.59 1.69 1.03
C GLN A 107 -1.21 2.24 2.32
N ASN A 108 -2.45 2.74 2.23
CA ASN A 108 -3.16 3.23 3.41
C ASN A 108 -3.51 2.10 4.37
N LEU A 109 -4.05 0.97 3.87
CA LEU A 109 -4.44 -0.18 4.69
C LEU A 109 -3.26 -0.74 5.51
N TYR A 110 -2.07 -0.75 4.91
CA TYR A 110 -0.86 -1.25 5.57
C TYR A 110 -0.06 -0.14 6.25
N ASN A 111 -0.57 1.09 6.20
CA ASN A 111 0.06 2.29 6.76
C ASN A 111 1.50 2.53 6.28
N VAL A 112 1.71 2.29 4.99
CA VAL A 112 3.02 2.38 4.31
C VAL A 112 3.11 3.66 3.48
N PRO A 113 4.09 4.55 3.76
CA PRO A 113 4.28 5.78 2.99
C PRO A 113 4.55 5.52 1.51
N PRO A 114 3.84 6.23 0.61
CA PRO A 114 4.15 6.22 -0.80
C PRO A 114 5.45 6.97 -1.11
N ILE A 115 6.15 6.55 -2.15
CA ILE A 115 7.21 7.35 -2.76
C ILE A 115 6.81 7.70 -4.19
N TRP A 116 6.71 8.98 -4.47
CA TRP A 116 6.42 9.50 -5.80
C TRP A 116 7.65 10.13 -6.42
N VAL A 117 7.89 9.82 -7.68
CA VAL A 117 8.87 10.58 -8.48
C VAL A 117 8.14 11.78 -9.07
N LEU A 118 8.54 12.97 -8.65
CA LEU A 118 7.85 14.21 -8.98
C LEU A 118 8.76 15.17 -9.75
N ASP A 119 8.23 15.70 -10.85
CA ASP A 119 8.68 16.97 -11.44
C ASP A 119 7.59 18.03 -11.26
N GLN A 120 7.89 19.26 -11.59
CA GLN A 120 6.96 20.39 -11.46
C GLN A 120 5.66 20.14 -12.23
N LYS A 121 5.75 19.58 -13.44
CA LYS A 121 4.59 19.30 -14.31
C LYS A 121 3.70 18.21 -13.69
N THR A 122 4.31 17.13 -13.22
CA THR A 122 3.59 16.02 -12.58
C THR A 122 2.93 16.47 -11.29
N LEU A 123 3.63 17.28 -10.49
CA LEU A 123 3.08 17.86 -9.26
C LEU A 123 1.86 18.74 -9.57
N GLN A 124 1.96 19.64 -10.50
CA GLN A 124 0.85 20.53 -10.87
C GLN A 124 -0.36 19.75 -11.39
N LYS A 125 -0.12 18.76 -12.28
CA LYS A 125 -1.17 17.92 -12.87
C LYS A 125 -1.93 17.11 -11.82
N ASN A 126 -1.24 16.61 -10.79
CA ASN A 126 -1.79 15.70 -9.78
C ASN A 126 -1.93 16.36 -8.40
N LYS A 127 -1.81 17.69 -8.30
CA LYS A 127 -1.79 18.41 -7.01
C LYS A 127 -2.95 18.02 -6.09
N LYS A 128 -4.17 17.95 -6.65
CA LYS A 128 -5.35 17.59 -5.86
C LYS A 128 -5.26 16.16 -5.31
N TYR A 129 -4.80 15.20 -6.11
CA TYR A 129 -4.60 13.82 -5.68
C TYR A 129 -3.60 13.74 -4.52
N PHE A 130 -2.47 14.44 -4.62
CA PHE A 130 -1.47 14.44 -3.56
C PHE A 130 -1.98 15.08 -2.27
N LEU A 131 -2.73 16.19 -2.37
CA LEU A 131 -3.31 16.84 -1.21
C LEU A 131 -4.39 15.97 -0.55
N ASP A 132 -5.28 15.38 -1.32
CA ASP A 132 -6.32 14.49 -0.80
C ASP A 132 -5.69 13.27 -0.11
N TYR A 133 -4.66 12.68 -0.74
CA TYR A 133 -3.91 11.55 -0.17
C TYR A 133 -3.18 11.95 1.11
N TYR A 134 -2.43 13.04 1.09
CA TYR A 134 -1.66 13.54 2.23
C TYR A 134 -2.56 13.84 3.43
N ASN A 135 -3.67 14.53 3.19
CA ASN A 135 -4.61 14.91 4.27
C ASN A 135 -5.25 13.68 4.94
N PHE A 136 -5.40 12.58 4.23
CA PHE A 136 -5.86 11.33 4.82
C PHE A 136 -4.72 10.55 5.47
N PHE A 137 -3.64 10.28 4.73
CA PHE A 137 -2.57 9.39 5.15
C PHE A 137 -1.72 9.96 6.30
N PHE A 138 -1.37 11.24 6.23
CA PHE A 138 -0.41 11.82 7.17
C PHE A 138 -0.84 11.70 8.64
N PRO A 139 -2.07 12.04 9.03
CA PRO A 139 -2.52 11.87 10.42
C PRO A 139 -2.47 10.40 10.88
N LEU A 140 -2.80 9.45 9.99
CA LEU A 140 -2.76 8.03 10.29
C LEU A 140 -1.33 7.56 10.58
N HIS A 141 -0.42 7.93 9.69
CA HIS A 141 0.98 7.52 9.82
C HIS A 141 1.69 8.24 10.99
N GLN A 142 1.35 9.48 11.26
CA GLN A 142 1.85 10.20 12.44
C GLN A 142 1.44 9.51 13.74
N MET A 143 0.23 8.96 13.80
CA MET A 143 -0.28 8.27 14.98
C MET A 143 0.23 6.83 15.10
N ALA A 144 0.26 6.10 14.00
CA ALA A 144 0.44 4.65 14.00
C ALA A 144 1.61 4.16 13.15
N GLY A 145 2.47 5.05 12.64
CA GLY A 145 3.59 4.67 11.77
C GLY A 145 4.68 3.80 12.43
N ILE A 146 4.67 3.74 13.76
CA ILE A 146 5.56 2.88 14.57
C ILE A 146 4.78 1.99 15.54
N GLU A 147 3.49 1.83 15.33
CA GLU A 147 2.69 0.88 16.11
C GLU A 147 2.74 -0.51 15.45
N ALA A 148 2.72 -1.58 16.25
CA ALA A 148 2.64 -2.92 15.70
C ALA A 148 1.33 -3.13 14.93
N LEU A 149 1.40 -3.81 13.78
CA LEU A 149 0.23 -4.34 13.10
C LEU A 149 -0.28 -5.54 13.92
N THR A 150 -1.29 -5.32 14.76
CA THR A 150 -1.79 -6.33 15.72
C THR A 150 -2.88 -7.21 15.15
N LYS A 151 -3.50 -6.82 14.04
CA LYS A 151 -4.58 -7.58 13.42
C LYS A 151 -4.66 -7.31 11.92
N PHE A 152 -4.92 -8.37 11.15
CA PHE A 152 -5.32 -8.33 9.76
C PHE A 152 -6.46 -9.32 9.52
N ASP A 153 -7.55 -8.86 8.95
CA ASP A 153 -8.73 -9.69 8.65
C ASP A 153 -9.21 -9.49 7.20
N TRP A 154 -9.71 -10.55 6.62
CA TRP A 154 -10.64 -10.51 5.51
C TRP A 154 -12.07 -10.52 6.07
N LEU A 155 -12.81 -9.43 5.88
CA LEU A 155 -14.19 -9.29 6.41
C LEU A 155 -15.23 -9.94 5.49
N THR A 156 -14.84 -10.35 4.28
CA THR A 156 -15.70 -11.03 3.30
C THR A 156 -15.00 -12.22 2.67
N ASP A 157 -15.76 -13.24 2.27
CA ASP A 157 -15.24 -14.49 1.69
C ASP A 157 -14.49 -14.26 0.37
N ASP A 158 -14.80 -13.19 -0.36
CA ASP A 158 -14.12 -12.83 -1.59
C ASP A 158 -12.82 -12.06 -1.37
N HIS A 159 -12.44 -11.82 -0.09
CA HIS A 159 -11.24 -11.10 0.34
C HIS A 159 -11.14 -9.64 -0.15
N LEU A 160 -12.25 -9.04 -0.58
CA LEU A 160 -12.26 -7.68 -1.09
C LEU A 160 -12.52 -6.61 -0.04
N ILE A 161 -12.98 -6.99 1.14
CA ILE A 161 -13.06 -6.10 2.30
C ILE A 161 -12.01 -6.56 3.30
N GLN A 162 -11.05 -5.69 3.56
CA GLN A 162 -9.90 -6.01 4.40
C GLN A 162 -9.75 -4.99 5.51
N GLN A 163 -9.33 -5.47 6.68
CA GLN A 163 -9.15 -4.62 7.84
C GLN A 163 -7.79 -4.87 8.49
N THR A 164 -7.15 -3.79 8.90
CA THR A 164 -5.94 -3.81 9.73
C THR A 164 -6.18 -3.05 11.02
N GLN A 165 -5.45 -3.44 12.07
CA GLN A 165 -5.41 -2.72 13.33
C GLN A 165 -3.96 -2.48 13.74
N PHE A 166 -3.66 -1.25 14.10
CA PHE A 166 -2.34 -0.83 14.58
C PHE A 166 -2.42 -0.50 16.07
N GLY A 167 -1.80 -1.37 16.88
CA GLY A 167 -1.88 -1.27 18.34
C GLY A 167 -3.32 -1.12 18.82
N ASN A 168 -3.51 -0.22 19.79
CA ASN A 168 -4.83 0.18 20.28
C ASN A 168 -5.26 1.56 19.76
N ARG A 169 -4.70 2.04 18.65
CA ARG A 169 -4.89 3.41 18.18
C ARG A 169 -5.74 3.54 16.94
N LEU A 170 -5.54 2.67 15.96
CA LEU A 170 -6.08 2.86 14.62
C LEU A 170 -6.63 1.56 14.05
N ILE A 171 -7.83 1.63 13.46
CA ILE A 171 -8.39 0.59 12.59
C ILE A 171 -8.55 1.18 11.19
N LEU A 172 -8.13 0.42 10.18
CA LEU A 172 -8.29 0.78 8.77
C LEU A 172 -9.09 -0.31 8.07
N THR A 173 -10.18 0.08 7.41
CA THR A 173 -11.02 -0.84 6.65
C THR A 173 -11.07 -0.42 5.19
N ALA A 174 -10.52 -1.23 4.30
CA ALA A 174 -10.48 -0.97 2.86
C ALA A 174 -11.51 -1.81 2.11
N ASN A 175 -12.29 -1.15 1.28
CA ASN A 175 -13.21 -1.77 0.34
C ASN A 175 -12.60 -1.77 -1.07
N PHE A 176 -12.09 -2.92 -1.49
CA PHE A 176 -11.54 -3.14 -2.83
C PHE A 176 -12.60 -3.55 -3.87
N SER A 177 -13.87 -3.68 -3.47
CA SER A 177 -14.95 -4.10 -4.34
C SER A 177 -15.56 -2.93 -5.12
N ASP A 178 -16.44 -3.24 -6.06
CA ASP A 178 -17.24 -2.26 -6.83
C ASP A 178 -18.62 -2.01 -6.19
N ARG A 179 -18.85 -2.52 -4.97
CA ARG A 179 -20.08 -2.33 -4.18
C ARG A 179 -19.75 -1.66 -2.86
N ALA A 180 -20.73 -0.96 -2.29
CA ALA A 180 -20.59 -0.44 -0.94
C ALA A 180 -20.54 -1.59 0.08
N TYR A 181 -19.76 -1.40 1.12
CA TYR A 181 -19.73 -2.24 2.31
C TYR A 181 -20.01 -1.33 3.51
N GLU A 182 -21.14 -1.54 4.17
CA GLU A 182 -21.62 -0.62 5.24
C GLU A 182 -21.59 0.85 4.78
N ASN A 183 -20.85 1.69 5.49
CA ASN A 183 -20.72 3.12 5.15
C ASN A 183 -19.54 3.39 4.21
N ILE A 184 -18.79 2.35 3.80
CA ILE A 184 -17.60 2.47 2.97
C ILE A 184 -17.98 2.26 1.51
N GLY A 185 -17.92 3.32 0.72
CA GLY A 185 -18.20 3.25 -0.71
C GLY A 185 -17.22 2.33 -1.47
N PRO A 186 -17.55 1.98 -2.74
CA PRO A 186 -16.66 1.16 -3.56
C PRO A 186 -15.31 1.86 -3.78
N ARG A 187 -14.24 1.07 -3.68
CA ARG A 187 -12.86 1.57 -3.83
C ARG A 187 -12.49 2.69 -2.86
N CYS A 188 -12.99 2.61 -1.62
CA CYS A 188 -12.70 3.56 -0.54
C CYS A 188 -12.05 2.85 0.64
N ILE A 189 -11.44 3.63 1.53
CA ILE A 189 -10.92 3.18 2.80
C ILE A 189 -11.40 4.10 3.92
N GLN A 190 -11.79 3.51 5.03
CA GLN A 190 -12.17 4.20 6.25
C GLN A 190 -11.08 4.00 7.31
N ALA A 191 -10.73 5.07 7.98
CA ALA A 191 -9.95 5.06 9.22
C ALA A 191 -10.88 5.31 10.40
N GLU A 192 -10.62 4.60 11.50
CA GLU A 192 -11.29 4.78 12.79
C GLU A 192 -10.23 4.95 13.87
N TRP A 193 -10.28 6.07 14.58
CA TRP A 193 -9.42 6.32 15.73
C TRP A 193 -10.07 5.74 16.99
N LYS A 194 -9.37 4.81 17.63
CA LYS A 194 -9.90 4.09 18.80
C LYS A 194 -10.00 4.95 20.07
N GLU A 195 -9.32 6.07 20.10
CA GLU A 195 -9.30 6.97 21.25
C GLU A 195 -10.66 7.66 21.46
N ASP A 196 -11.28 8.12 20.37
CA ASP A 196 -12.51 8.91 20.40
C ASP A 196 -13.62 8.37 19.48
N GLY A 197 -13.35 7.29 18.75
CA GLY A 197 -14.28 6.69 17.78
C GLY A 197 -14.50 7.54 16.52
N SER A 198 -13.72 8.60 16.32
CA SER A 198 -13.84 9.41 15.14
C SER A 198 -13.44 8.64 13.88
N THR A 199 -14.03 9.00 12.74
CA THR A 199 -13.78 8.31 11.48
C THR A 199 -13.45 9.30 10.38
N SER A 200 -12.63 8.87 9.41
CA SER A 200 -12.43 9.57 8.16
C SER A 200 -12.49 8.61 6.98
N LEU A 201 -12.80 9.14 5.82
CA LEU A 201 -12.99 8.36 4.59
C LEU A 201 -12.12 8.93 3.46
N PHE A 202 -11.44 8.03 2.75
CA PHE A 202 -10.69 8.36 1.55
C PHE A 202 -11.09 7.47 0.38
N CYS A 203 -11.43 8.11 -0.74
CA CYS A 203 -11.79 7.44 -1.99
C CYS A 203 -10.85 7.95 -3.09
N PRO A 204 -9.80 7.19 -3.45
CA PRO A 204 -8.84 7.63 -4.45
C PRO A 204 -9.52 7.82 -5.81
N LYS A 205 -9.29 8.99 -6.41
CA LYS A 205 -9.80 9.35 -7.74
C LYS A 205 -8.81 8.94 -8.84
N ASN A 206 -9.32 8.79 -10.05
CA ASN A 206 -8.47 8.54 -11.23
C ASN A 206 -7.63 9.76 -11.58
#